data_e217b3f88cdf7e114b7e502475565f59
#
_entry.id   e217b3f88cdf7e114b7e502475565f59
#
_cell.length_a   1.000
_cell.length_b   1.000
_cell.length_c   1.000
_cell.angle_alpha   90.00
_cell.angle_beta   90.00
_cell.angle_gamma   90.00
#
_symmetry.space_group_name_H-M   'P 1'
#
loop_
_entity.id
_entity.type
_entity.pdbx_description
1 polymer ?
#
loop_
_entity_poly.entity_id
_entity_poly.type
_entity_poly.pdbx_seq_one_letter_code
_entity_poly.pdbx_strand_id
1 'polypeptide(L)'
;MKAKVFYEEISAYVKNHYKVSPELKRIDDKTIEAAYKPAKFLPAISIQIKVEEVKDDVLCIAYESGAAASLVIEKAIDKVQSKIPHGIEMNAQDKRITLYLSQIEKTKKIMEHIKLENVYFNEDSLELAIGLK
;
A
#
# COMPACT_ATOMS: atom_id res chain seq x y z
N MET A 1 16.09 -4.39 -13.48
CA MET A 1 14.77 -4.40 -14.14
C MET A 1 13.84 -3.43 -13.44
N LYS A 2 12.87 -2.92 -14.20
CA LYS A 2 11.84 -2.07 -13.65
C LYS A 2 10.47 -2.59 -14.06
N ALA A 3 9.53 -2.61 -13.14
CA ALA A 3 8.15 -2.95 -13.40
C ALA A 3 7.27 -1.75 -13.07
N LYS A 4 6.27 -1.46 -13.90
CA LYS A 4 5.34 -0.35 -13.68
C LYS A 4 3.92 -0.87 -13.55
N VAL A 5 3.19 -0.31 -12.60
CA VAL A 5 1.76 -0.54 -12.44
C VAL A 5 1.09 0.84 -12.46
N PHE A 6 0.20 1.06 -13.42
CA PHE A 6 -0.49 2.35 -13.54
C PHE A 6 -1.54 2.50 -12.44
N TYR A 7 -1.74 3.73 -11.97
CA TYR A 7 -2.73 4.02 -10.93
C TYR A 7 -4.14 3.65 -11.36
N GLU A 8 -4.45 3.79 -12.65
CA GLU A 8 -5.73 3.36 -13.21
C GLU A 8 -5.95 1.87 -13.04
N GLU A 9 -4.90 1.06 -13.22
CA GLU A 9 -4.96 -0.38 -13.03
C GLU A 9 -5.17 -0.75 -11.56
N ILE A 10 -4.49 -0.03 -10.65
CA ILE A 10 -4.66 -0.24 -9.21
C ILE A 10 -6.09 0.11 -8.80
N SER A 11 -6.58 1.27 -9.24
CA SER A 11 -7.95 1.71 -8.93
C SER A 11 -9.00 0.76 -9.48
N ALA A 12 -8.80 0.25 -10.69
CA ALA A 12 -9.69 -0.75 -11.29
C ALA A 12 -9.69 -2.05 -10.52
N TYR A 13 -8.52 -2.52 -10.09
CA TYR A 13 -8.40 -3.73 -9.28
C TYR A 13 -9.14 -3.58 -7.96
N VAL A 14 -8.93 -2.47 -7.25
CA VAL A 14 -9.59 -2.20 -5.97
C VAL A 14 -11.10 -2.10 -6.15
N LYS A 15 -11.56 -1.42 -7.21
CA LYS A 15 -12.98 -1.31 -7.51
C LYS A 15 -13.62 -2.68 -7.74
N ASN A 16 -12.96 -3.54 -8.50
CA ASN A 16 -13.48 -4.86 -8.84
C ASN A 16 -13.52 -5.80 -7.63
N HIS A 17 -12.56 -5.71 -6.73
CA HIS A 17 -12.44 -6.63 -5.59
C HIS A 17 -13.08 -6.10 -4.31
N TYR A 18 -13.08 -4.79 -4.11
CA TYR A 18 -13.55 -4.17 -2.87
C TYR A 18 -14.69 -3.17 -3.06
N LYS A 19 -15.08 -2.93 -4.31
CA LYS A 19 -16.17 -2.01 -4.68
C LYS A 19 -15.94 -0.56 -4.22
N VAL A 20 -14.67 -0.17 -4.11
CA VAL A 20 -14.23 1.18 -3.75
C VAL A 20 -13.38 1.71 -4.89
N SER A 21 -13.61 2.96 -5.31
CA SER A 21 -12.82 3.59 -6.37
C SER A 21 -11.92 4.67 -5.78
N PRO A 22 -10.70 4.32 -5.34
CA PRO A 22 -9.78 5.32 -4.83
C PRO A 22 -9.20 6.17 -5.94
N GLU A 23 -8.96 7.44 -5.66
CA GLU A 23 -8.18 8.31 -6.52
C GLU A 23 -6.75 8.36 -5.97
N LEU A 24 -5.78 8.04 -6.82
CA LEU A 24 -4.37 8.01 -6.43
C LEU A 24 -3.65 9.21 -7.02
N LYS A 25 -2.91 9.93 -6.18
CA LYS A 25 -2.19 11.13 -6.58
C LYS A 25 -0.79 11.10 -6.00
N ARG A 26 0.21 11.33 -6.84
CA ARG A 26 1.59 11.45 -6.40
C ARG A 26 1.78 12.72 -5.57
N ILE A 27 2.43 12.59 -4.42
CA ILE A 27 2.89 13.72 -3.61
C ILE A 27 4.38 13.97 -3.89
N ASP A 28 5.19 12.93 -3.79
CA ASP A 28 6.60 12.93 -4.17
C ASP A 28 7.03 11.52 -4.59
N ASP A 29 8.34 11.28 -4.85
CA ASP A 29 8.82 9.97 -5.32
C ASP A 29 8.48 8.81 -4.38
N LYS A 30 8.30 9.09 -3.11
CA LYS A 30 8.07 8.06 -2.07
C LYS A 30 6.69 8.13 -1.44
N THR A 31 5.88 9.11 -1.80
CA THR A 31 4.59 9.36 -1.16
C THR A 31 3.47 9.46 -2.18
N ILE A 32 2.39 8.74 -1.92
CA ILE A 32 1.16 8.79 -2.71
C ILE A 32 0.00 9.11 -1.78
N GLU A 33 -0.99 9.83 -2.30
CA GLU A 33 -2.24 10.09 -1.60
C GLU A 33 -3.35 9.25 -2.23
N ALA A 34 -4.07 8.51 -1.41
CA ALA A 34 -5.26 7.77 -1.82
C ALA A 34 -6.48 8.44 -1.20
N ALA A 35 -7.46 8.78 -2.02
CA ALA A 35 -8.70 9.41 -1.59
C ALA A 35 -9.91 8.63 -2.09
N TYR A 36 -10.95 8.51 -1.27
CA TYR A 36 -12.20 7.91 -1.69
C TYR A 36 -13.36 8.44 -0.85
N LYS A 37 -14.57 8.28 -1.37
CA LYS A 37 -15.80 8.61 -0.66
C LYS A 37 -16.48 7.32 -0.20
N PRO A 38 -16.64 7.10 1.11
CA PRO A 38 -17.35 5.90 1.59
C PRO A 38 -18.84 5.90 1.25
N ALA A 39 -19.44 7.08 1.08
CA ALA A 39 -20.82 7.24 0.62
C ALA A 39 -20.99 8.60 -0.06
N LYS A 40 -22.04 8.73 -0.91
CA LYS A 40 -22.27 9.96 -1.68
C LYS A 40 -22.43 11.21 -0.82
N PHE A 41 -23.00 11.07 0.35
CA PHE A 41 -23.28 12.18 1.27
C PHE A 41 -22.19 12.40 2.31
N LEU A 42 -21.14 11.59 2.31
CA LEU A 42 -20.02 11.74 3.24
C LEU A 42 -18.84 12.44 2.54
N PRO A 43 -18.03 13.19 3.31
CA PRO A 43 -16.84 13.79 2.75
C PRO A 43 -15.83 12.73 2.30
N ALA A 44 -14.96 13.11 1.38
CA ALA A 44 -13.88 12.24 0.94
C ALA A 44 -12.90 12.01 2.08
N ILE A 45 -12.41 10.79 2.18
CA ILE A 45 -11.36 10.40 3.12
C ILE A 45 -10.06 10.26 2.33
N SER A 46 -8.98 10.87 2.81
CA SER A 46 -7.68 10.73 2.18
C SER A 46 -6.62 10.23 3.16
N ILE A 47 -5.73 9.42 2.61
CA ILE A 47 -4.62 8.80 3.34
C ILE A 47 -3.36 9.06 2.52
N GLN A 48 -2.29 9.51 3.17
CA GLN A 48 -0.98 9.58 2.55
C GLN A 48 -0.18 8.34 2.93
N ILE A 49 0.42 7.70 1.96
CA ILE A 49 1.21 6.49 2.13
C ILE A 49 2.63 6.80 1.67
N LYS A 50 3.59 6.62 2.56
CA LYS A 50 5.00 6.87 2.28
C LYS A 50 5.81 5.59 2.40
N VAL A 51 6.63 5.30 1.39
CA VAL A 51 7.61 4.22 1.44
C VAL A 51 8.82 4.72 2.23
N GLU A 52 9.03 4.17 3.42
CA GLU A 52 10.14 4.59 4.29
C GLU A 52 11.42 3.81 4.03
N GLU A 53 11.31 2.50 3.80
CA GLU A 53 12.47 1.65 3.63
C GLU A 53 12.15 0.44 2.77
N VAL A 54 13.10 0.06 1.91
CA VAL A 54 13.07 -1.20 1.17
C VAL A 54 14.43 -1.85 1.37
N LYS A 55 14.47 -3.00 2.06
CA LYS A 55 15.72 -3.70 2.34
C LYS A 55 15.45 -5.18 2.63
N ASP A 56 16.25 -6.05 2.01
CA ASP A 56 16.20 -7.49 2.26
C ASP A 56 14.80 -8.09 2.14
N ASP A 57 14.09 -7.72 1.08
CA ASP A 57 12.70 -8.16 0.81
C ASP A 57 11.68 -7.66 1.85
N VAL A 58 12.06 -6.67 2.65
CA VAL A 58 11.17 -6.02 3.61
C VAL A 58 10.81 -4.62 3.10
N LEU A 59 9.53 -4.34 3.03
CA LEU A 59 8.99 -3.04 2.64
C LEU A 59 8.31 -2.41 3.85
N CYS A 60 8.83 -1.26 4.29
CA CYS A 60 8.24 -0.49 5.39
C CYS A 60 7.49 0.71 4.83
N ILE A 61 6.21 0.82 5.17
CA ILE A 61 5.35 1.93 4.77
C ILE A 61 4.85 2.66 6.02
N ALA A 62 4.84 3.99 5.95
CA ALA A 62 4.15 4.82 6.92
C ALA A 62 2.89 5.40 6.28
N TYR A 63 1.85 5.60 7.06
CA TYR A 63 0.65 6.26 6.56
C TYR A 63 0.24 7.39 7.48
N GLU A 64 -0.35 8.43 6.89
CA GLU A 64 -0.91 9.56 7.62
C GLU A 64 -2.33 9.80 7.14
N SER A 65 -3.21 10.15 8.07
CA SER A 65 -4.62 10.38 7.78
C SER A 65 -5.18 11.44 8.71
N GLY A 66 -6.21 12.13 8.27
CA GLY A 66 -6.96 13.02 9.14
C GLY A 66 -7.70 12.24 10.23
N ALA A 67 -8.23 12.93 11.24
CA ALA A 67 -8.90 12.31 12.37
C ALA A 67 -10.04 11.36 11.95
N ALA A 68 -10.87 11.77 11.00
CA ALA A 68 -11.98 10.95 10.51
C ALA A 68 -11.48 9.67 9.82
N ALA A 69 -10.45 9.79 9.00
CA ALA A 69 -9.85 8.64 8.32
C ALA A 69 -9.15 7.71 9.30
N SER A 70 -8.50 8.25 10.32
CA SER A 70 -7.85 7.45 11.37
C SER A 70 -8.83 6.53 12.09
N LEU A 71 -10.02 7.02 12.41
CA LEU A 71 -11.04 6.21 13.06
C LEU A 71 -11.51 5.06 12.16
N VAL A 72 -11.68 5.32 10.86
CA VAL A 72 -12.06 4.29 9.89
C VAL A 72 -10.96 3.25 9.76
N ILE A 73 -9.71 3.67 9.68
CA ILE A 73 -8.56 2.76 9.56
C ILE A 73 -8.42 1.88 10.81
N GLU A 74 -8.51 2.47 12.00
CA GLU A 74 -8.42 1.71 13.26
C GLU A 74 -9.50 0.65 13.34
N LYS A 75 -10.73 0.98 12.97
CA LYS A 75 -11.83 0.01 12.95
C LYS A 75 -11.60 -1.09 11.92
N ALA A 76 -11.08 -0.73 10.75
CA ALA A 76 -10.76 -1.71 9.71
C ALA A 76 -9.64 -2.66 10.17
N ILE A 77 -8.61 -2.14 10.80
CA ILE A 77 -7.50 -2.93 11.34
C ILE A 77 -8.03 -3.89 12.41
N ASP A 78 -8.84 -3.41 13.35
CA ASP A 78 -9.43 -4.25 14.40
C ASP A 78 -10.26 -5.40 13.83
N LYS A 79 -11.03 -5.13 12.76
CA LYS A 79 -11.85 -6.15 12.11
C LYS A 79 -11.05 -7.21 11.39
N VAL A 80 -9.91 -6.84 10.79
CA VAL A 80 -9.11 -7.75 9.96
C VAL A 80 -7.88 -8.29 10.67
N GLN A 81 -7.62 -7.86 11.90
CA GLN A 81 -6.39 -8.23 12.62
C GLN A 81 -6.18 -9.74 12.72
N SER A 82 -7.25 -10.50 12.94
CA SER A 82 -7.20 -11.96 12.96
C SER A 82 -7.06 -12.58 11.56
N LYS A 83 -7.26 -11.78 10.51
CA LYS A 83 -7.22 -12.20 9.10
C LYS A 83 -6.01 -11.65 8.35
N ILE A 84 -5.11 -10.95 9.04
CA ILE A 84 -3.91 -10.41 8.43
C ILE A 84 -3.04 -11.58 7.96
N PRO A 85 -2.67 -11.64 6.67
CA PRO A 85 -1.82 -12.72 6.16
C PRO A 85 -0.47 -12.75 6.87
N HIS A 86 0.11 -13.94 6.96
CA HIS A 86 1.47 -14.09 7.45
C HIS A 86 2.44 -13.26 6.59
N GLY A 87 3.36 -12.57 7.24
CA GLY A 87 4.32 -11.70 6.56
C GLY A 87 3.93 -10.22 6.53
N ILE A 88 2.78 -9.87 7.09
CA ILE A 88 2.33 -8.48 7.20
C ILE A 88 2.20 -8.11 8.67
N GLU A 89 2.89 -7.05 9.08
CA GLU A 89 2.76 -6.49 10.42
C GLU A 89 2.17 -5.10 10.34
N MET A 90 1.15 -4.83 11.15
CA MET A 90 0.49 -3.53 11.22
C MET A 90 0.65 -2.96 12.62
N ASN A 91 1.12 -1.72 12.71
CA ASN A 91 1.24 -0.98 13.95
C ASN A 91 0.43 0.30 13.86
N ALA A 92 -0.77 0.29 14.43
CA ALA A 92 -1.68 1.43 14.38
C ALA A 92 -1.18 2.62 15.20
N GLN A 93 -0.45 2.39 16.30
CA GLN A 93 0.09 3.47 17.11
C GLN A 93 1.14 4.28 16.37
N ASP A 94 2.05 3.60 15.68
CA ASP A 94 3.11 4.24 14.91
C ASP A 94 2.69 4.56 13.48
N LYS A 95 1.49 4.14 13.08
CA LYS A 95 0.95 4.29 11.72
C LYS A 95 1.91 3.73 10.68
N ARG A 96 2.36 2.50 10.90
CA ARG A 96 3.29 1.79 10.01
C ARG A 96 2.81 0.40 9.67
N ILE A 97 3.13 0.00 8.46
CA ILE A 97 2.87 -1.34 7.95
C ILE A 97 4.18 -1.89 7.43
N THR A 98 4.54 -3.10 7.86
CA THR A 98 5.75 -3.78 7.39
C THR A 98 5.36 -5.02 6.61
N LEU A 99 5.86 -5.14 5.39
CA LEU A 99 5.61 -6.25 4.50
C LEU A 99 6.89 -7.07 4.34
N TYR A 100 6.84 -8.32 4.80
CA TYR A 100 7.92 -9.30 4.61
C TYR A 100 7.60 -10.11 3.36
N LEU A 101 8.05 -9.63 2.21
CA LEU A 101 7.65 -10.17 0.91
C LEU A 101 8.03 -11.63 0.71
N SER A 102 9.12 -12.09 1.33
CA SER A 102 9.55 -13.50 1.30
C SER A 102 8.65 -14.41 2.13
N GLN A 103 7.81 -13.87 2.99
CA GLN A 103 6.93 -14.62 3.88
C GLN A 103 5.46 -14.57 3.48
N ILE A 104 5.10 -13.63 2.60
CA ILE A 104 3.72 -13.49 2.10
C ILE A 104 3.47 -14.58 1.06
N GLU A 105 2.43 -15.36 1.23
CA GLU A 105 2.16 -16.53 0.39
C GLU A 105 2.08 -16.20 -1.11
N LYS A 106 1.49 -15.05 -1.45
CA LYS A 106 1.34 -14.64 -2.85
C LYS A 106 2.64 -14.21 -3.51
N THR A 107 3.64 -13.80 -2.73
CA THR A 107 4.89 -13.25 -3.26
C THR A 107 6.11 -14.10 -2.97
N LYS A 108 6.04 -15.02 -2.01
CA LYS A 108 7.22 -15.79 -1.56
C LYS A 108 7.93 -16.56 -2.67
N LYS A 109 7.20 -17.12 -3.62
CA LYS A 109 7.80 -17.88 -4.71
C LYS A 109 8.61 -17.00 -5.64
N ILE A 110 8.07 -15.86 -6.03
CA ILE A 110 8.79 -14.95 -6.92
C ILE A 110 9.98 -14.31 -6.20
N MET A 111 9.87 -14.10 -4.89
CA MET A 111 10.96 -13.54 -4.09
C MET A 111 12.13 -14.52 -3.89
N GLU A 112 11.99 -15.77 -4.27
CA GLU A 112 13.11 -16.71 -4.33
C GLU A 112 14.06 -16.38 -5.46
N HIS A 113 13.57 -15.74 -6.52
CA HIS A 113 14.33 -15.46 -7.75
C HIS A 113 14.67 -13.96 -7.94
N ILE A 114 13.91 -13.09 -7.31
CA ILE A 114 14.11 -11.64 -7.44
C ILE A 114 14.22 -10.97 -6.08
N LYS A 115 14.79 -9.78 -6.09
CA LYS A 115 14.81 -8.92 -4.91
C LYS A 115 14.20 -7.57 -5.28
N LEU A 116 13.43 -6.99 -4.37
CA LEU A 116 12.92 -5.64 -4.52
C LEU A 116 14.01 -4.67 -4.04
N GLU A 117 14.48 -3.81 -4.95
CA GLU A 117 15.54 -2.85 -4.64
C GLU A 117 15.00 -1.50 -4.22
N ASN A 118 13.92 -1.06 -4.86
CA ASN A 118 13.29 0.21 -4.53
C ASN A 118 11.86 0.30 -5.05
N VAL A 119 11.12 1.29 -4.53
CA VAL A 119 9.76 1.60 -4.96
C VAL A 119 9.68 3.10 -5.17
N TYR A 120 9.15 3.52 -6.33
CA TYR A 120 8.98 4.93 -6.68
C TYR A 120 7.57 5.21 -7.13
N PHE A 121 7.08 6.41 -6.82
CA PHE A 121 5.82 6.90 -7.34
C PHE A 121 6.09 7.91 -8.45
N ASN A 122 5.59 7.63 -9.65
CA ASN A 122 5.59 8.54 -10.78
C ASN A 122 4.25 9.28 -10.84
N GLU A 123 4.09 10.18 -11.81
CA GLU A 123 2.83 10.94 -11.98
C GLU A 123 1.62 10.02 -12.22
N ASP A 124 1.80 8.94 -12.96
CA ASP A 124 0.72 8.05 -13.40
C ASP A 124 0.89 6.60 -12.99
N SER A 125 1.99 6.26 -12.33
CA SER A 125 2.33 4.85 -12.09
C SER A 125 3.21 4.63 -10.87
N LEU A 126 3.09 3.45 -10.29
CA LEU A 126 4.02 2.91 -9.30
C LEU A 126 5.11 2.16 -10.04
N GLU A 127 6.37 2.45 -9.75
CA GLU A 127 7.52 1.80 -10.36
C GLU A 127 8.30 1.01 -9.33
N LEU A 128 8.60 -0.24 -9.67
CA LEU A 128 9.38 -1.14 -8.82
C LEU A 128 10.75 -1.38 -9.49
N ALA A 129 11.82 -1.11 -8.75
CA ALA A 129 13.16 -1.50 -9.16
C ALA A 129 13.44 -2.90 -8.63
N ILE A 130 13.78 -3.82 -9.52
CA ILE A 130 13.89 -5.25 -9.22
C ILE A 130 15.24 -5.76 -9.69
N GLY A 131 15.91 -6.56 -8.86
CA GLY A 131 17.12 -7.26 -9.22
C GLY A 131 16.92 -8.78 -9.22
N LEU A 132 17.85 -9.51 -9.78
CA LEU A 132 17.87 -10.97 -9.72
C LEU A 132 18.68 -11.42 -8.50
N LYS A 133 18.21 -12.47 -7.84
CA LYS A 133 18.96 -13.10 -6.75
C LYS A 133 20.02 -14.05 -7.28
#